data_3c34f846bb0ccf4cc80a7c794c7e5530
#
_entry.id   3c34f846bb0ccf4cc80a7c794c7e5530
#
_cell.length_a   1.000
_cell.length_b   1.000
_cell.length_c   1.000
_cell.angle_alpha   90.00
_cell.angle_beta   90.00
_cell.angle_gamma   90.00
#
_symmetry.space_group_name_H-M   'P 1'
#
loop_
_entity.id
_entity.type
_entity.pdbx_description
1 polymer ?
#
loop_
_entity_poly.entity_id
_entity_poly.type
_entity_poly.pdbx_seq_one_letter_code
_entity_poly.pdbx_strand_id
1 'polypeptide(L)'
;MFRFVRDKASGGATGAADSITLDTPVRFDGRLVMQLVTEHSELNRRFAALARRLDGDPVIVEREVRDCAALLHRLRRTEALWLYPIIARGVARDPIARRQFVQLRLGMLGLARRALRQFDDLAVALRRGTEVEAAADMAARALSEYRMRNEAEIYPLYDFIGRRRSGEQQIA
;
A
#
# COMPACT_ATOMS: atom_id res chain seq x y z
N MET A 1 13.37 15.23 -23.85
CA MET A 1 12.26 15.35 -24.79
C MET A 1 11.70 13.93 -25.00
N PHE A 2 10.75 13.52 -24.18
CA PHE A 2 10.09 12.20 -24.32
C PHE A 2 8.70 12.41 -24.91
N ARG A 3 8.54 12.00 -26.17
CA ARG A 3 7.25 11.93 -26.87
C ARG A 3 6.52 10.69 -26.34
N PHE A 4 5.37 10.89 -25.72
CA PHE A 4 4.39 9.84 -25.54
C PHE A 4 3.78 9.51 -26.90
N VAL A 5 4.13 8.37 -27.45
CA VAL A 5 3.47 7.78 -28.60
C VAL A 5 2.10 7.29 -28.13
N ARG A 6 1.07 7.89 -28.72
CA ARG A 6 -0.33 7.52 -28.52
C ARG A 6 -0.64 6.39 -29.48
N ASP A 7 -0.50 5.14 -29.04
CA ASP A 7 -1.00 3.99 -29.78
C ASP A 7 -2.51 3.84 -29.53
N LYS A 8 -3.27 4.08 -30.60
CA LYS A 8 -4.66 3.70 -30.73
C LYS A 8 -4.69 2.22 -31.09
N ALA A 9 -5.04 1.37 -30.16
CA ALA A 9 -5.52 0.02 -30.46
C ALA A 9 -6.77 -0.27 -29.63
N SER A 10 -7.78 -0.62 -30.34
CA SER A 10 -9.15 -0.96 -29.98
C SER A 10 -9.27 -2.14 -29.01
N GLY A 11 -10.24 -2.05 -28.09
CA GLY A 11 -11.01 -3.21 -27.61
C GLY A 11 -10.52 -3.86 -26.33
N GLY A 12 -11.27 -3.70 -25.23
CA GLY A 12 -11.16 -4.52 -24.03
C GLY A 12 -11.36 -3.71 -22.75
N ALA A 13 -12.60 -3.72 -22.27
CA ALA A 13 -12.93 -3.20 -20.94
C ALA A 13 -12.23 -4.02 -19.88
N THR A 14 -11.29 -3.42 -19.19
CA THR A 14 -10.89 -3.72 -17.79
C THR A 14 -9.67 -2.88 -17.45
N GLY A 15 -9.77 -1.97 -16.50
CA GLY A 15 -8.61 -1.28 -15.97
C GLY A 15 -8.74 0.24 -15.86
N ALA A 16 -9.89 0.75 -15.52
CA ALA A 16 -10.03 2.13 -15.05
C ALA A 16 -9.59 2.23 -13.58
N ALA A 17 -8.29 2.09 -13.35
CA ALA A 17 -7.71 2.44 -12.05
C ALA A 17 -6.22 2.64 -12.25
N ASP A 18 -5.80 3.89 -12.39
CA ASP A 18 -4.53 4.42 -11.93
C ASP A 18 -4.05 5.66 -12.72
N SER A 19 -4.94 6.32 -13.46
CA SER A 19 -4.66 7.69 -13.90
C SER A 19 -5.03 8.64 -12.76
N ILE A 20 -4.22 8.63 -11.69
CA ILE A 20 -4.26 9.74 -10.74
C ILE A 20 -3.72 10.95 -11.52
N THR A 21 -4.63 11.79 -11.99
CA THR A 21 -4.26 13.08 -12.57
C THR A 21 -3.45 13.84 -11.52
N LEU A 22 -2.21 14.18 -11.89
CA LEU A 22 -1.26 14.93 -11.04
C LEU A 22 -1.75 16.35 -10.66
N ASP A 23 -2.94 16.71 -11.11
CA ASP A 23 -3.55 18.03 -10.94
C ASP A 23 -4.35 18.22 -9.64
N THR A 24 -4.56 17.17 -8.86
CA THR A 24 -5.20 17.37 -7.55
C THR A 24 -4.19 18.05 -6.61
N PRO A 25 -4.51 19.20 -6.02
CA PRO A 25 -3.61 19.90 -5.10
C PRO A 25 -3.53 19.17 -3.75
N VAL A 26 -2.90 18.00 -3.75
CA VAL A 26 -2.63 17.27 -2.50
C VAL A 26 -1.62 18.09 -1.70
N ARG A 27 -2.02 18.54 -0.52
CA ARG A 27 -1.14 19.25 0.41
C ARG A 27 -0.43 18.24 1.33
N PHE A 28 0.77 18.61 1.76
CA PHE A 28 1.48 17.86 2.79
C PHE A 28 0.68 17.89 4.09
N ASP A 29 0.45 16.72 4.67
CA ASP A 29 -0.12 16.56 6.01
C ASP A 29 0.89 15.83 6.91
N GLY A 30 1.48 16.54 7.87
CA GLY A 30 2.44 15.97 8.81
C GLY A 30 1.87 14.89 9.74
N ARG A 31 0.55 14.71 9.79
CA ARG A 31 -0.12 13.67 10.60
C ARG A 31 -0.35 12.38 9.81
N LEU A 32 -0.29 12.45 8.48
CA LEU A 32 -0.62 11.32 7.61
C LEU A 32 0.21 10.07 7.91
N VAL A 33 1.52 10.23 8.09
CA VAL A 33 2.42 9.10 8.40
C VAL A 33 2.05 8.44 9.72
N MET A 34 1.79 9.23 10.76
CA MET A 34 1.38 8.70 12.07
C MET A 34 0.04 7.94 11.98
N GLN A 35 -0.93 8.47 11.21
CA GLN A 35 -2.18 7.79 10.94
C GLN A 35 -1.94 6.45 10.23
N LEU A 36 -1.14 6.42 9.16
CA LEU A 36 -0.82 5.19 8.42
C LEU A 36 -0.12 4.15 9.29
N VAL A 37 0.86 4.56 10.12
CA VAL A 37 1.54 3.67 11.07
C VAL A 37 0.53 3.08 12.06
N THR A 38 -0.40 3.88 12.58
CA THR A 38 -1.46 3.43 13.48
C THR A 38 -2.39 2.42 12.80
N GLU A 39 -2.82 2.71 11.58
CA GLU A 39 -3.70 1.82 10.81
C GLU A 39 -3.00 0.50 10.44
N HIS A 40 -1.71 0.53 10.08
CA HIS A 40 -0.91 -0.68 9.87
C HIS A 40 -0.76 -1.51 11.14
N SER A 41 -0.53 -0.86 12.28
CA SER A 41 -0.42 -1.54 13.57
C SER A 41 -1.74 -2.20 13.95
N GLU A 42 -2.87 -1.54 13.71
CA GLU A 42 -4.19 -2.10 13.95
C GLU A 42 -4.47 -3.30 13.03
N LEU A 43 -4.13 -3.23 11.74
CA LEU A 43 -4.27 -4.36 10.82
C LEU A 43 -3.45 -5.56 11.29
N ASN A 44 -2.17 -5.35 11.67
CA ASN A 44 -1.32 -6.43 12.18
C ASN A 44 -1.88 -7.03 13.47
N ARG A 45 -2.38 -6.20 14.41
CA ARG A 45 -2.99 -6.65 15.65
C ARG A 45 -4.23 -7.50 15.41
N ARG A 46 -5.11 -7.06 14.48
CA ARG A 46 -6.32 -7.81 14.09
C ARG A 46 -5.94 -9.16 13.48
N PHE A 47 -4.99 -9.14 12.54
CA PHE A 47 -4.55 -10.37 11.89
C PHE A 47 -3.89 -11.34 12.88
N ALA A 48 -3.05 -10.84 13.80
CA ALA A 48 -2.45 -11.67 14.86
C ALA A 48 -3.49 -12.25 15.82
N ALA A 49 -4.57 -11.53 16.11
CA ALA A 49 -5.68 -12.04 16.91
C ALA A 49 -6.47 -13.13 16.19
N LEU A 50 -6.69 -12.95 14.87
CA LEU A 50 -7.33 -13.94 14.01
C LEU A 50 -6.47 -15.21 13.90
N ALA A 51 -5.16 -15.09 13.68
CA ALA A 51 -4.24 -16.22 13.57
C ALA A 51 -4.21 -17.14 14.81
N ARG A 52 -4.63 -16.64 15.98
CA ARG A 52 -4.76 -17.47 17.21
C ARG A 52 -6.09 -18.21 17.32
N ARG A 53 -7.01 -18.03 16.38
CA ARG A 53 -8.38 -18.59 16.42
C ARG A 53 -8.75 -19.27 15.09
N LEU A 54 -7.74 -19.79 14.39
CA LEU A 54 -7.96 -20.44 13.09
C LEU A 54 -8.77 -21.74 13.17
N ASP A 55 -8.86 -22.33 14.35
CA ASP A 55 -9.66 -23.51 14.71
C ASP A 55 -11.14 -23.17 15.00
N GLY A 56 -11.49 -21.88 14.97
CA GLY A 56 -12.87 -21.42 15.17
C GLY A 56 -13.80 -21.73 14.02
N ASP A 57 -15.03 -21.19 14.07
CA ASP A 57 -15.99 -21.30 12.97
C ASP A 57 -15.39 -20.76 11.65
N PRO A 58 -15.20 -21.62 10.63
CA PRO A 58 -14.56 -21.23 9.36
C PRO A 58 -15.23 -20.03 8.67
N VAL A 59 -16.55 -19.88 8.79
CA VAL A 59 -17.32 -18.78 8.18
C VAL A 59 -16.98 -17.45 8.86
N ILE A 60 -16.84 -17.47 10.20
CA ILE A 60 -16.48 -16.29 10.97
C ILE A 60 -15.02 -15.91 10.68
N VAL A 61 -14.12 -16.88 10.72
CA VAL A 61 -12.69 -16.68 10.45
C VAL A 61 -12.47 -16.15 9.02
N GLU A 62 -13.12 -16.73 8.02
CA GLU A 62 -13.04 -16.27 6.64
C GLU A 62 -13.53 -14.83 6.48
N ARG A 63 -14.59 -14.44 7.16
CA ARG A 63 -15.07 -13.04 7.17
C ARG A 63 -14.01 -12.11 7.75
N GLU A 64 -13.40 -12.47 8.89
CA GLU A 64 -12.34 -11.66 9.51
C GLU A 64 -11.09 -11.53 8.59
N VAL A 65 -10.76 -12.58 7.83
CA VAL A 65 -9.69 -12.52 6.80
C VAL A 65 -10.03 -11.49 5.73
N ARG A 66 -11.27 -11.50 5.23
CA ARG A 66 -11.74 -10.51 4.23
C ARG A 66 -11.72 -9.08 4.80
N ASP A 67 -12.07 -8.91 6.06
CA ASP A 67 -12.02 -7.61 6.73
C ASP A 67 -10.59 -7.09 6.83
N CYS A 68 -9.60 -7.95 7.12
CA CYS A 68 -8.19 -7.61 7.08
C CYS A 68 -7.73 -7.22 5.67
N ALA A 69 -8.15 -7.96 4.63
CA ALA A 69 -7.85 -7.63 3.25
C ALA A 69 -8.45 -6.26 2.85
N ALA A 70 -9.69 -5.98 3.26
CA ALA A 70 -10.34 -4.68 3.03
C ALA A 70 -9.60 -3.51 3.71
N LEU A 71 -9.09 -3.73 4.94
CA LEU A 71 -8.25 -2.75 5.63
C LEU A 71 -6.95 -2.47 4.85
N LEU A 72 -6.27 -3.52 4.34
CA LEU A 72 -5.07 -3.37 3.53
C LEU A 72 -5.35 -2.62 2.21
N HIS A 73 -6.49 -2.89 1.56
CA HIS A 73 -6.92 -2.14 0.38
C HIS A 73 -7.11 -0.65 0.69
N ARG A 74 -7.75 -0.32 1.83
CA ARG A 74 -7.95 1.07 2.26
C ARG A 74 -6.62 1.77 2.52
N LEU A 75 -5.71 1.15 3.28
CA LEU A 75 -4.36 1.67 3.53
C LEU A 75 -3.63 2.00 2.23
N ARG A 76 -3.58 1.04 1.32
CA ARG A 76 -2.94 1.20 0.01
C ARG A 76 -3.55 2.34 -0.81
N ARG A 77 -4.89 2.51 -0.74
CA ARG A 77 -5.58 3.61 -1.41
C ARG A 77 -5.20 4.96 -0.81
N THR A 78 -5.11 5.05 0.52
CA THR A 78 -4.68 6.26 1.23
C THR A 78 -3.25 6.64 0.83
N GLU A 79 -2.32 5.69 0.81
CA GLU A 79 -0.94 5.91 0.34
C GLU A 79 -0.91 6.39 -1.12
N ALA A 80 -1.68 5.75 -2.00
CA ALA A 80 -1.72 6.10 -3.42
C ALA A 80 -2.26 7.50 -3.68
N LEU A 81 -3.27 7.92 -2.94
CA LEU A 81 -3.95 9.20 -3.15
C LEU A 81 -3.26 10.38 -2.46
N TRP A 82 -2.67 10.15 -1.28
CA TRP A 82 -2.21 11.25 -0.44
C TRP A 82 -0.70 11.28 -0.26
N LEU A 83 -0.04 10.13 -0.20
CA LEU A 83 1.38 10.06 0.11
C LEU A 83 2.25 10.09 -1.16
N TYR A 84 2.01 9.20 -2.12
CA TYR A 84 2.83 9.11 -3.33
C TYR A 84 2.83 10.38 -4.20
N PRO A 85 1.72 11.14 -4.37
CA PRO A 85 1.76 12.38 -5.15
C PRO A 85 2.66 13.47 -4.54
N ILE A 86 2.76 13.53 -3.20
CA ILE A 86 3.66 14.47 -2.53
C ILE A 86 5.12 14.09 -2.81
N ILE A 87 5.47 12.79 -2.67
CA ILE A 87 6.82 12.31 -2.95
C ILE A 87 7.16 12.55 -4.43
N ALA A 88 6.29 12.16 -5.35
CA ALA A 88 6.49 12.34 -6.78
C ALA A 88 6.80 13.79 -7.16
N ARG A 89 6.06 14.75 -6.59
CA ARG A 89 6.31 16.19 -6.77
C ARG A 89 7.63 16.64 -6.16
N GLY A 90 8.00 16.07 -5.01
CA GLY A 90 9.27 16.39 -4.34
C GLY A 90 10.49 16.00 -5.14
N VAL A 91 10.44 14.85 -5.82
CA VAL A 91 11.56 14.33 -6.62
C VAL A 91 11.48 14.69 -8.12
N ALA A 92 10.47 15.46 -8.55
CA ALA A 92 10.19 15.71 -9.97
C ALA A 92 11.35 16.37 -10.71
N ARG A 93 12.13 17.23 -10.05
CA ARG A 93 13.25 17.98 -10.62
C ARG A 93 14.56 17.19 -10.69
N ASP A 94 14.66 16.08 -9.97
CA ASP A 94 15.83 15.20 -9.95
C ASP A 94 15.52 13.90 -10.72
N PRO A 95 16.10 13.70 -11.91
CA PRO A 95 15.84 12.51 -12.73
C PRO A 95 16.26 11.19 -12.06
N ILE A 96 17.29 11.23 -11.19
CA ILE A 96 17.79 10.04 -10.50
C ILE A 96 16.82 9.68 -9.37
N ALA A 97 16.50 10.64 -8.50
CA ALA A 97 15.55 10.44 -7.41
C ALA A 97 14.16 10.01 -7.93
N ARG A 98 13.71 10.60 -9.05
CA ARG A 98 12.44 10.21 -9.70
C ARG A 98 12.46 8.75 -10.15
N ARG A 99 13.54 8.27 -10.78
CA ARG A 99 13.67 6.86 -11.18
C ARG A 99 13.68 5.94 -9.97
N GLN A 100 14.44 6.28 -8.94
CA GLN A 100 14.48 5.50 -7.69
C GLN A 100 13.10 5.43 -7.03
N PHE A 101 12.38 6.53 -6.96
CA PHE A 101 11.02 6.54 -6.42
C PHE A 101 10.04 5.68 -7.23
N VAL A 102 10.11 5.72 -8.57
CA VAL A 102 9.27 4.84 -9.41
C VAL A 102 9.55 3.37 -9.12
N GLN A 103 10.81 2.96 -9.00
CA GLN A 103 11.18 1.58 -8.66
C GLN A 103 10.70 1.20 -7.26
N LEU A 104 10.88 2.08 -6.29
CA LEU A 104 10.39 1.88 -4.93
C LEU A 104 8.86 1.70 -4.90
N ARG A 105 8.12 2.58 -5.56
CA ARG A 105 6.66 2.49 -5.68
C ARG A 105 6.20 1.19 -6.33
N LEU A 106 6.87 0.73 -7.40
CA LEU A 106 6.57 -0.54 -8.05
C LEU A 106 6.85 -1.72 -7.12
N GLY A 107 7.94 -1.68 -6.37
CA GLY A 107 8.25 -2.67 -5.34
C GLY A 107 7.15 -2.75 -4.27
N MET A 108 6.70 -1.60 -3.75
CA MET A 108 5.62 -1.52 -2.77
C MET A 108 4.29 -2.07 -3.32
N LEU A 109 3.97 -1.77 -4.58
CA LEU A 109 2.79 -2.33 -5.24
C LEU A 109 2.89 -3.87 -5.34
N GLY A 110 4.07 -4.41 -5.63
CA GLY A 110 4.33 -5.84 -5.65
C GLY A 110 4.11 -6.51 -4.29
N LEU A 111 4.62 -5.90 -3.22
CA LEU A 111 4.44 -6.37 -1.84
C LEU A 111 2.97 -6.34 -1.41
N ALA A 112 2.25 -5.25 -1.69
CA ALA A 112 0.83 -5.15 -1.38
C ALA A 112 0.00 -6.20 -2.11
N ARG A 113 0.28 -6.43 -3.40
CA ARG A 113 -0.38 -7.48 -4.18
C ARG A 113 -0.08 -8.88 -3.64
N ARG A 114 1.15 -9.12 -3.18
CA ARG A 114 1.52 -10.38 -2.54
C ARG A 114 0.71 -10.57 -1.26
N ALA A 115 0.67 -9.58 -0.38
CA ALA A 115 -0.07 -9.67 0.88
C ALA A 115 -1.57 -9.94 0.64
N LEU A 116 -2.19 -9.26 -0.33
CA LEU A 116 -3.59 -9.50 -0.70
C LEU A 116 -3.82 -10.92 -1.22
N ARG A 117 -2.94 -11.43 -2.11
CA ARG A 117 -3.04 -12.83 -2.57
C ARG A 117 -2.93 -13.82 -1.43
N GLN A 118 -2.06 -13.57 -0.43
CA GLN A 118 -1.94 -14.46 0.72
C GLN A 118 -3.21 -14.46 1.59
N PHE A 119 -3.95 -13.35 1.66
CA PHE A 119 -5.28 -13.37 2.29
C PHE A 119 -6.30 -14.20 1.49
N ASP A 120 -6.26 -14.12 0.16
CA ASP A 120 -7.12 -14.95 -0.69
C ASP A 120 -6.77 -16.44 -0.55
N ASP A 121 -5.47 -16.78 -0.52
CA ASP A 121 -4.98 -18.15 -0.32
C ASP A 121 -5.41 -18.69 1.06
N LEU A 122 -5.33 -17.89 2.12
CA LEU A 122 -5.82 -18.24 3.45
C LEU A 122 -7.34 -18.49 3.45
N ALA A 123 -8.11 -17.65 2.77
CA ALA A 123 -9.55 -17.85 2.65
C ALA A 123 -9.89 -19.15 1.89
N VAL A 124 -9.08 -19.52 0.90
CA VAL A 124 -9.21 -20.82 0.19
C VAL A 124 -8.86 -21.99 1.13
N ALA A 125 -7.75 -21.89 1.89
CA ALA A 125 -7.32 -22.90 2.83
C ALA A 125 -8.38 -23.17 3.92
N LEU A 126 -9.00 -22.11 4.45
CA LEU A 126 -10.09 -22.19 5.44
C LEU A 126 -11.30 -22.96 4.87
N ARG A 127 -11.72 -22.68 3.62
CA ARG A 127 -12.84 -23.40 3.00
C ARG A 127 -12.54 -24.87 2.74
N ARG A 128 -11.28 -25.21 2.50
CA ARG A 128 -10.85 -26.59 2.25
C ARG A 128 -10.52 -27.35 3.54
N GLY A 129 -10.30 -26.65 4.64
CA GLY A 129 -9.84 -27.23 5.90
C GLY A 129 -8.42 -27.80 5.82
N THR A 130 -7.59 -27.31 4.88
CA THR A 130 -6.23 -27.80 4.67
C THR A 130 -5.21 -26.66 4.65
N GLU A 131 -4.03 -26.91 5.21
CA GLU A 131 -2.88 -25.97 5.20
C GLU A 131 -3.17 -24.57 5.78
N VAL A 132 -4.17 -24.46 6.65
CA VAL A 132 -4.65 -23.17 7.17
C VAL A 132 -3.54 -22.42 7.91
N GLU A 133 -2.79 -23.10 8.78
CA GLU A 133 -1.69 -22.48 9.55
C GLU A 133 -0.57 -21.97 8.63
N ALA A 134 -0.17 -22.80 7.64
CA ALA A 134 0.86 -22.40 6.68
C ALA A 134 0.43 -21.19 5.85
N ALA A 135 -0.83 -21.15 5.41
CA ALA A 135 -1.38 -20.01 4.67
C ALA A 135 -1.45 -18.74 5.56
N ALA A 136 -1.80 -18.88 6.83
CA ALA A 136 -1.82 -17.78 7.79
C ALA A 136 -0.42 -17.23 8.04
N ASP A 137 0.59 -18.07 8.19
CA ASP A 137 1.98 -17.68 8.35
C ASP A 137 2.50 -16.91 7.12
N MET A 138 2.14 -17.37 5.92
CA MET A 138 2.51 -16.67 4.68
C MET A 138 1.86 -15.29 4.59
N ALA A 139 0.59 -15.17 4.98
CA ALA A 139 -0.11 -13.89 5.04
C ALA A 139 0.52 -12.94 6.07
N ALA A 140 0.86 -13.44 7.27
CA ALA A 140 1.54 -12.68 8.32
C ALA A 140 2.88 -12.11 7.85
N ARG A 141 3.71 -12.95 7.21
CA ARG A 141 5.02 -12.54 6.68
C ARG A 141 4.87 -11.48 5.59
N ALA A 142 3.98 -11.69 4.63
CA ALA A 142 3.76 -10.74 3.55
C ALA A 142 3.25 -9.37 4.05
N LEU A 143 2.35 -9.39 5.04
CA LEU A 143 1.84 -8.18 5.69
C LEU A 143 2.94 -7.43 6.45
N SER A 144 3.76 -8.16 7.21
CA SER A 144 4.89 -7.60 7.95
C SER A 144 5.93 -7.00 7.03
N GLU A 145 6.29 -7.67 5.93
CA GLU A 145 7.24 -7.17 4.93
C GLU A 145 6.74 -5.86 4.30
N TYR A 146 5.46 -5.81 3.92
CA TYR A 146 4.86 -4.60 3.36
C TYR A 146 4.92 -3.42 4.33
N ARG A 147 4.53 -3.64 5.60
CA ARG A 147 4.58 -2.64 6.65
C ARG A 147 6.01 -2.14 6.90
N MET A 148 6.95 -3.06 7.17
CA MET A 148 8.34 -2.70 7.48
C MET A 148 8.97 -1.86 6.38
N ARG A 149 8.68 -2.17 5.12
CA ARG A 149 9.24 -1.42 4.01
C ARG A 149 8.61 -0.04 3.85
N ASN A 150 7.32 0.13 4.13
CA ASN A 150 6.71 1.46 4.21
C ASN A 150 7.37 2.31 5.30
N GLU A 151 7.53 1.76 6.49
CA GLU A 151 8.13 2.45 7.64
C GLU A 151 9.62 2.79 7.41
N ALA A 152 10.36 1.92 6.71
CA ALA A 152 11.79 2.13 6.48
C ALA A 152 12.11 3.07 5.30
N GLU A 153 11.29 3.07 4.25
CA GLU A 153 11.65 3.72 2.99
C GLU A 153 10.66 4.83 2.58
N ILE A 154 9.36 4.57 2.66
CA ILE A 154 8.33 5.47 2.10
C ILE A 154 8.00 6.62 3.08
N TYR A 155 7.73 6.30 4.33
CA TYR A 155 7.30 7.30 5.31
C TYR A 155 8.38 8.33 5.63
N PRO A 156 9.67 7.94 5.83
CA PRO A 156 10.74 8.91 6.00
C PRO A 156 10.94 9.83 4.78
N LEU A 157 10.78 9.27 3.56
CA LEU A 157 10.90 10.06 2.33
C LEU A 157 9.77 11.09 2.21
N TYR A 158 8.54 10.73 2.57
CA TYR A 158 7.41 11.64 2.59
C TYR A 158 7.63 12.80 3.57
N ASP A 159 8.04 12.48 4.80
CA ASP A 159 8.29 13.49 5.84
C ASP A 159 9.43 14.43 5.46
N PHE A 160 10.51 13.89 4.91
CA PHE A 160 11.65 14.69 4.45
C PHE A 160 11.24 15.71 3.37
N ILE A 161 10.50 15.25 2.35
CA ILE A 161 10.05 16.11 1.25
C ILE A 161 9.03 17.13 1.72
N GLY A 162 8.11 16.72 2.59
CA GLY A 162 7.05 17.59 3.09
C GLY A 162 7.60 18.74 3.93
N ARG A 163 8.54 18.46 4.84
CA ARG A 163 9.16 19.46 5.70
C ARG A 163 10.01 20.46 4.91
N ARG A 164 10.77 20.03 3.92
CA ARG A 164 11.55 20.95 3.06
C ARG A 164 10.66 21.97 2.38
N ARG A 165 9.52 21.56 1.83
CA ARG A 165 8.59 22.47 1.16
C ARG A 165 7.89 23.43 2.10
N SER A 166 7.55 22.97 3.30
CA SER A 166 6.94 23.85 4.31
C SER A 166 7.91 24.92 4.80
N GLY A 167 9.21 24.60 4.92
CA GLY A 167 10.26 25.55 5.28
C GLY A 167 10.55 26.57 4.18
N GLU A 168 10.52 26.17 2.91
CA GLU A 168 10.72 27.10 1.76
C GLU A 168 9.56 28.10 1.62
N GLN A 169 8.33 27.75 2.04
CA GLN A 169 7.16 28.63 1.99
C GLN A 169 7.13 29.68 3.13
N GLN A 170 7.90 29.47 4.22
CA GLN A 170 7.98 30.42 5.34
C GLN A 170 9.06 31.51 5.14
N ILE A 171 9.91 31.38 4.13
CA ILE A 171 11.04 32.30 3.87
C ILE A 171 10.75 33.21 2.67
N ALA A 172 9.67 32.96 1.94
CA ALA A 172 9.23 33.75 0.78
C ALA A 172 8.06 34.67 1.13
#